data_3a6bb9d82885b5896152785ac51fa592
#
_entry.id   3a6bb9d82885b5896152785ac51fa592
#
_cell.length_a   1.000
_cell.length_b   1.000
_cell.length_c   1.000
_cell.angle_alpha   90.00
_cell.angle_beta   90.00
_cell.angle_gamma   90.00
#
_symmetry.space_group_name_H-M   'P 1'
#
loop_
_entity.id
_entity.type
_entity.pdbx_description
1 polymer ?
#
loop_
_entity_poly.entity_id
_entity_poly.type
_entity_poly.pdbx_seq_one_letter_code
_entity_poly.pdbx_strand_id
1 'polypeptide(L)'
;MNTLERTEQIVKFWTFAMPEAPKPTNEQLLFWAQRYTDAEIEWAIGRAASKFRRGQIEPTTDAFGRYISGALVNERSRQAGEVAKEMESREEL
;
A
#
# COMPACT_ATOMS: atom_id res chain seq x y z
N MET A 1 9.24 -1.90 16.95
CA MET A 1 8.18 -2.87 16.56
C MET A 1 8.78 -3.90 15.62
N ASN A 2 8.59 -5.20 15.89
CA ASN A 2 9.11 -6.26 15.03
C ASN A 2 8.19 -6.52 13.82
N THR A 3 8.66 -7.33 12.87
CA THR A 3 7.93 -7.60 11.63
C THR A 3 6.57 -8.25 11.89
N LEU A 4 6.49 -9.18 12.86
CA LEU A 4 5.24 -9.84 13.20
C LEU A 4 4.20 -8.84 13.72
N GLU A 5 4.60 -7.95 14.62
CA GLU A 5 3.71 -6.90 15.14
C GLU A 5 3.24 -5.96 14.04
N ARG A 6 4.13 -5.62 13.10
CA ARG A 6 3.77 -4.78 11.96
C ARG A 6 2.74 -5.46 11.05
N THR A 7 2.91 -6.74 10.75
CA THR A 7 1.93 -7.47 9.93
C THR A 7 0.57 -7.57 10.63
N GLU A 8 0.54 -7.74 11.93
CA GLU A 8 -0.69 -7.73 12.71
C GLU A 8 -1.40 -6.37 12.64
N GLN A 9 -0.65 -5.28 12.73
CA GLN A 9 -1.19 -3.93 12.61
C GLN A 9 -1.77 -3.68 11.21
N ILE A 10 -1.08 -4.17 10.18
CA ILE A 10 -1.57 -4.07 8.80
C ILE A 10 -2.90 -4.80 8.65
N VAL A 11 -3.03 -6.00 9.20
CA VAL A 11 -4.27 -6.78 9.15
C VAL A 11 -5.40 -6.05 9.88
N LYS A 12 -5.12 -5.46 11.04
CA LYS A 12 -6.11 -4.68 11.79
C LYS A 12 -6.61 -3.48 10.98
N PHE A 13 -5.70 -2.76 10.36
CA PHE A 13 -6.05 -1.62 9.51
C PHE A 13 -6.87 -2.06 8.30
N TRP A 14 -6.47 -3.15 7.66
CA TRP A 14 -7.20 -3.75 6.55
C TRP A 14 -8.63 -4.10 6.93
N THR A 15 -8.79 -4.81 8.04
CA THR A 15 -10.11 -5.23 8.54
C THR A 15 -10.98 -4.04 8.89
N PHE A 16 -10.39 -2.99 9.45
CA PHE A 16 -11.11 -1.75 9.74
C PHE A 16 -11.56 -1.04 8.45
N ALA A 17 -10.67 -0.95 7.46
CA ALA A 17 -10.94 -0.23 6.22
C ALA A 17 -11.90 -0.97 5.30
N MET A 18 -11.79 -2.30 5.25
CA MET A 18 -12.60 -3.16 4.34
C MET A 18 -12.90 -4.51 5.00
N PRO A 19 -13.85 -4.51 5.97
CA PRO A 19 -14.14 -5.74 6.73
C PRO A 19 -14.65 -6.90 5.86
N GLU A 20 -15.24 -6.61 4.71
CA GLU A 20 -15.79 -7.62 3.80
C GLU A 20 -14.79 -8.12 2.76
N ALA A 21 -13.63 -7.46 2.64
CA ALA A 21 -12.63 -7.84 1.66
C ALA A 21 -11.83 -9.08 2.13
N PRO A 22 -11.38 -9.94 1.19
CA PRO A 22 -10.49 -11.04 1.55
C PRO A 22 -9.17 -10.49 2.08
N LYS A 23 -8.63 -11.12 3.10
CA LYS A 23 -7.39 -10.68 3.75
C LYS A 23 -6.18 -11.11 2.93
N PRO A 24 -5.08 -10.34 2.97
CA PRO A 24 -3.85 -10.74 2.29
C PRO A 24 -3.23 -11.98 2.93
N THR A 25 -2.42 -12.68 2.15
CA THR A 25 -1.66 -13.83 2.66
C THR A 25 -0.51 -13.35 3.52
N ASN A 26 0.05 -14.25 4.35
CA ASN A 26 1.21 -13.93 5.16
C ASN A 26 2.41 -13.57 4.28
N GLU A 27 2.57 -14.21 3.14
CA GLU A 27 3.64 -13.88 2.18
C GLU A 27 3.51 -12.46 1.66
N GLN A 28 2.31 -12.04 1.28
CA GLN A 28 2.04 -10.68 0.85
C GLN A 28 2.35 -9.67 1.94
N LEU A 29 1.88 -9.93 3.16
CA LEU A 29 2.10 -9.05 4.30
C LEU A 29 3.60 -8.87 4.60
N LEU A 30 4.35 -9.98 4.62
CA LEU A 30 5.80 -9.94 4.85
C LEU A 30 6.52 -9.19 3.73
N PHE A 31 6.14 -9.44 2.48
CA PHE A 31 6.71 -8.76 1.32
C PHE A 31 6.56 -7.24 1.44
N TRP A 32 5.36 -6.77 1.75
CA TRP A 32 5.10 -5.34 1.89
C TRP A 32 5.80 -4.74 3.11
N ALA A 33 5.74 -5.43 4.26
CA ALA A 33 6.33 -4.95 5.51
C ALA A 33 7.86 -4.80 5.41
N GLN A 34 8.51 -5.64 4.62
CA GLN A 34 9.96 -5.59 4.43
C GLN A 34 10.41 -4.47 3.49
N ARG A 35 9.55 -4.02 2.59
CA ARG A 35 9.91 -3.09 1.52
C ARG A 35 9.33 -1.70 1.66
N TYR A 36 8.24 -1.56 2.40
CA TYR A 36 7.49 -0.30 2.47
C TYR A 36 7.26 0.11 3.92
N THR A 37 7.08 1.40 4.13
CA THR A 37 6.73 1.92 5.46
C THR A 37 5.27 1.64 5.78
N ASP A 38 4.92 1.70 7.07
CA ASP A 38 3.53 1.52 7.49
C ASP A 38 2.63 2.58 6.88
N ALA A 39 3.10 3.83 6.78
CA ALA A 39 2.33 4.91 6.17
C ALA A 39 2.03 4.64 4.68
N GLU A 40 3.02 4.12 3.94
CA GLU A 40 2.83 3.75 2.54
C GLU A 40 1.80 2.63 2.38
N ILE A 41 1.90 1.61 3.22
CA ILE A 41 0.99 0.46 3.19
C ILE A 41 -0.44 0.89 3.55
N GLU A 42 -0.61 1.68 4.61
CA GLU A 42 -1.93 2.19 5.02
C GLU A 42 -2.56 3.05 3.93
N TRP A 43 -1.75 3.88 3.27
CA TRP A 43 -2.22 4.69 2.14
C TRP A 43 -2.73 3.80 1.00
N ALA A 44 -1.98 2.76 0.64
CA ALA A 44 -2.39 1.83 -0.42
C ALA A 44 -3.66 1.07 -0.06
N ILE A 45 -3.80 0.64 1.20
CA ILE A 45 -5.01 -0.01 1.69
C ILE A 45 -6.20 0.94 1.61
N GLY A 46 -6.02 2.20 1.97
CA GLY A 46 -7.08 3.21 1.87
C GLY A 46 -7.58 3.39 0.45
N ARG A 47 -6.66 3.41 -0.52
CA ARG A 47 -7.04 3.47 -1.93
C ARG A 47 -7.77 2.22 -2.40
N ALA A 48 -7.29 1.04 -1.97
CA ALA A 48 -7.94 -0.22 -2.27
C ALA A 48 -9.36 -0.26 -1.70
N ALA A 49 -9.56 0.22 -0.47
CA ALA A 49 -10.86 0.28 0.16
C ALA A 49 -11.84 1.16 -0.63
N SER A 50 -11.38 2.31 -1.11
CA SER A 50 -12.18 3.18 -1.95
C SER A 50 -12.60 2.50 -3.25
N LYS A 51 -11.67 1.84 -3.92
CA LYS A 51 -11.92 1.09 -5.16
C LYS A 51 -12.87 -0.09 -4.92
N PHE A 52 -12.66 -0.81 -3.82
CA PHE A 52 -13.51 -1.95 -3.45
C PHE A 52 -14.95 -1.53 -3.24
N ARG A 53 -15.18 -0.41 -2.53
CA ARG A 53 -16.53 0.11 -2.29
C ARG A 53 -17.24 0.49 -3.59
N ARG A 54 -16.49 0.85 -4.62
CA ARG A 54 -17.02 1.19 -5.95
C ARG A 54 -17.17 -0.04 -6.86
N GLY A 55 -16.83 -1.22 -6.38
CA GLY A 55 -16.89 -2.45 -7.17
C GLY A 55 -15.80 -2.55 -8.23
N GLN A 56 -14.67 -1.85 -8.05
CA GLN A 56 -13.60 -1.77 -9.05
C GLN A 56 -12.45 -2.74 -8.80
N ILE A 57 -12.51 -3.54 -7.74
CA ILE A 57 -11.55 -4.60 -7.46
C ILE A 57 -12.33 -5.89 -7.23
N GLU A 58 -11.93 -6.97 -7.89
CA GLU A 58 -12.52 -8.29 -7.65
C GLU A 58 -12.23 -8.72 -6.20
N PRO A 59 -13.21 -9.37 -5.52
CA PRO A 59 -13.04 -9.79 -4.11
C PRO A 59 -12.21 -11.05 -3.98
N THR A 60 -10.97 -11.02 -4.48
CA THR A 60 -10.02 -12.13 -4.40
C THR A 60 -8.71 -11.64 -3.80
N THR A 61 -8.01 -12.52 -3.09
CA THR A 61 -6.70 -12.22 -2.51
C THR A 61 -5.69 -11.80 -3.58
N ASP A 62 -5.71 -12.46 -4.74
CA ASP A 62 -4.83 -12.13 -5.86
C ASP A 62 -5.08 -10.72 -6.41
N ALA A 63 -6.34 -10.35 -6.62
CA ALA A 63 -6.70 -9.03 -7.16
C ALA A 63 -6.26 -7.92 -6.20
N PHE A 64 -6.52 -8.08 -4.91
CA PHE A 64 -6.08 -7.13 -3.90
C PHE A 64 -4.56 -7.05 -3.80
N GLY A 65 -3.89 -8.20 -3.83
CA GLY A 65 -2.43 -8.25 -3.78
C GLY A 65 -1.79 -7.49 -4.94
N ARG A 66 -2.29 -7.70 -6.15
CA ARG A 66 -1.82 -6.99 -7.35
C ARG A 66 -2.08 -5.49 -7.28
N TYR A 67 -3.27 -5.11 -6.82
CA TYR A 67 -3.63 -3.69 -6.69
C TYR A 67 -2.73 -2.99 -5.67
N ILE A 68 -2.59 -3.56 -4.48
CA ILE A 68 -1.76 -2.97 -3.41
C ILE A 68 -0.30 -2.85 -3.87
N SER A 69 0.26 -3.92 -4.43
CA SER A 69 1.65 -3.91 -4.92
C SER A 69 1.86 -2.86 -5.99
N GLY A 70 0.94 -2.74 -6.95
CA GLY A 70 1.00 -1.72 -7.99
C GLY A 70 0.89 -0.30 -7.43
N ALA A 71 -0.01 -0.08 -6.49
CA ALA A 71 -0.18 1.22 -5.85
C ALA A 71 1.08 1.65 -5.08
N LEU A 72 1.71 0.71 -4.37
CA LEU A 72 2.94 0.98 -3.62
C LEU A 72 4.11 1.36 -4.55
N VAL A 73 4.28 0.62 -5.64
CA VAL A 73 5.33 0.90 -6.63
C VAL A 73 5.09 2.27 -7.28
N ASN A 74 3.87 2.55 -7.68
CA ASN A 74 3.51 3.81 -8.32
C ASN A 74 3.72 5.01 -7.40
N GLU A 75 3.37 4.88 -6.12
CA GLU A 75 3.55 5.96 -5.15
C GLU A 75 5.03 6.27 -4.92
N ARG A 76 5.88 5.26 -4.82
CA ARG A 76 7.32 5.48 -4.70
C ARG A 76 7.91 6.16 -5.94
N SER A 77 7.47 5.75 -7.12
CA SER A 77 7.90 6.38 -8.38
C SER A 77 7.48 7.85 -8.42
N ARG A 78 6.26 8.15 -7.99
CA ARG A 78 5.75 9.53 -7.91
C ARG A 78 6.58 10.37 -6.94
N GLN A 79 6.84 9.85 -5.74
CA GLN A 79 7.65 10.53 -4.73
C GLN A 79 9.06 10.81 -5.23
N ALA A 80 9.69 9.84 -5.89
CA ALA A 80 11.02 9.99 -6.47
C ALA A 80 11.02 11.08 -7.55
N GLY A 81 9.99 11.13 -8.39
CA GLY A 81 9.85 12.16 -9.41
C GLY A 81 9.70 13.56 -8.83
N GLU A 82 8.92 13.71 -7.76
CA GLU A 82 8.75 14.99 -7.05
C GLU A 82 10.06 15.47 -6.43
N VAL A 83 10.80 14.58 -5.79
CA VAL A 83 12.10 14.91 -5.20
C VAL A 83 13.09 15.37 -6.28
N ALA A 84 13.14 14.66 -7.42
CA ALA A 84 14.00 15.04 -8.54
C ALA A 84 13.66 16.42 -9.08
N LYS A 85 12.37 16.76 -9.21
CA LYS A 85 11.91 18.07 -9.64
C LYS A 85 12.31 19.17 -8.66
N GLU A 86 12.20 18.94 -7.37
CA GLU A 86 12.61 19.88 -6.33
C GLU A 86 14.13 20.13 -6.39
N MET A 87 14.92 19.09 -6.59
CA MET A 87 16.36 19.20 -6.74
C MET A 87 16.77 20.01 -7.97
N GLU A 88 16.10 19.76 -9.12
CA GLU A 88 16.33 20.53 -10.34
C GLU A 88 16.00 22.01 -10.13
N SER A 89 14.90 22.32 -9.47
CA SER A 89 14.51 23.70 -9.17
C SER A 89 15.52 24.41 -8.28
N ARG A 90 16.14 23.71 -7.35
CA ARG A 90 17.17 24.26 -6.46
C ARG A 90 18.49 24.53 -7.20
N GLU A 91 18.84 23.70 -8.17
CA GLU A 91 20.06 23.87 -8.97
C GLU A 91 19.97 25.07 -9.91
N GLU A 92 18.77 25.43 -10.36
CA GLU A 92 18.54 26.59 -11.22
C GLU A 92 18.64 27.93 -10.49
N LEU A 93 18.65 27.90 -9.19
CA LEU A 93 18.79 29.11 -8.37
C LEU A 93 20.26 29.44 -8.12
#